data_b722002d4ffb09d96dd11904e88ed872
#
_entry.id   b722002d4ffb09d96dd11904e88ed872
#
_cell.length_a   1.000
_cell.length_b   1.000
_cell.length_c   1.000
_cell.angle_alpha   90.00
_cell.angle_beta   90.00
_cell.angle_gamma   90.00
#
_symmetry.space_group_name_H-M   'P 1'
#
loop_
_entity.id
_entity.type
_entity.pdbx_description
1 polymer ?
#
loop_
_entity_poly.entity_id
_entity_poly.type
_entity_poly.pdbx_seq_one_letter_code
_entity_poly.pdbx_strand_id
1 'polypeptide(L)'
;DGKEIFNQVKSVPVQFFKDGEPAAEQKLWNSPWGKIGLCVCYDLSYTCVTDELVRQGAEAIIAPTMDQQTWGGRQHRLHARVAPVRAAEYGIPIFRLCSSGISQAVDKHGNVIATAPFPGQGAMLEATLLSPRRGSLPLDRLLAWPCVAISIFMLGWHIADSWRTRRKRLIPDNANVSVS
;
A
#
# COMPACT_ATOMS: atom_id res chain seq x y z
N ASP A 1 -32.30 0.24 13.78
CA ASP A 1 -32.45 -0.70 14.90
C ASP A 1 -31.18 -0.81 15.76
N GLY A 2 -30.07 -0.18 15.38
CA GLY A 2 -28.81 -0.12 16.11
C GLY A 2 -28.01 -1.44 16.17
N LYS A 3 -28.35 -2.42 15.34
CA LYS A 3 -27.61 -3.68 15.27
C LYS A 3 -26.28 -3.46 14.56
N GLU A 4 -25.17 -3.86 15.20
CA GLU A 4 -23.85 -3.91 14.55
C GLU A 4 -23.87 -4.97 13.45
N ILE A 5 -23.54 -4.57 12.22
CA ILE A 5 -23.49 -5.46 11.05
C ILE A 5 -22.06 -5.78 10.59
N PHE A 6 -21.11 -4.94 10.94
CA PHE A 6 -19.69 -5.11 10.61
C PHE A 6 -18.82 -4.28 11.54
N ASN A 7 -17.67 -4.82 11.92
CA ASN A 7 -16.68 -4.13 12.73
C ASN A 7 -15.27 -4.44 12.20
N GLN A 8 -14.47 -3.41 12.07
CA GLN A 8 -13.05 -3.50 11.75
C GLN A 8 -12.29 -2.52 12.61
N VAL A 9 -11.38 -3.02 13.42
CA VAL A 9 -10.46 -2.19 14.19
C VAL A 9 -9.21 -1.89 13.37
N LYS A 10 -8.45 -0.91 13.82
CA LYS A 10 -7.20 -0.47 13.19
C LYS A 10 -6.17 -1.59 13.17
N SER A 11 -5.45 -1.76 12.07
CA SER A 11 -4.47 -2.83 11.89
C SER A 11 -3.07 -2.44 12.27
N VAL A 12 -2.69 -1.19 12.00
CA VAL A 12 -1.35 -0.68 12.32
C VAL A 12 -1.48 0.48 13.30
N PRO A 13 -1.30 0.24 14.61
CA PRO A 13 -1.33 1.30 15.62
C PRO A 13 -0.29 2.39 15.29
N VAL A 14 -0.62 3.64 15.58
CA VAL A 14 0.33 4.75 15.43
C VAL A 14 1.38 4.65 16.54
N GLN A 15 2.65 4.72 16.15
CA GLN A 15 3.76 4.71 17.11
C GLN A 15 3.59 5.85 18.14
N PHE A 16 3.90 5.56 19.38
CA PHE A 16 3.83 6.48 20.53
C PHE A 16 2.41 6.84 21.01
N PHE A 17 1.36 6.26 20.42
CA PHE A 17 -0.03 6.44 20.87
C PHE A 17 -0.64 5.11 21.31
N LYS A 18 -1.56 5.18 22.28
CA LYS A 18 -2.38 4.02 22.66
C LYS A 18 -3.60 3.94 21.73
N ASP A 19 -3.41 3.40 20.55
CA ASP A 19 -4.44 3.28 19.51
C ASP A 19 -5.29 2.01 19.61
N GLY A 20 -5.20 1.30 20.74
CA GLY A 20 -5.84 0.01 20.95
C GLY A 20 -5.00 -1.17 20.47
N GLU A 21 -5.60 -2.36 20.52
CA GLU A 21 -4.98 -3.57 20.01
C GLU A 21 -5.10 -3.64 18.49
N PRO A 22 -4.03 -4.03 17.77
CA PRO A 22 -4.07 -4.17 16.33
C PRO A 22 -5.07 -5.25 15.91
N ALA A 23 -5.71 -5.06 14.76
CA ALA A 23 -6.58 -6.08 14.18
C ALA A 23 -5.80 -7.36 13.90
N ALA A 24 -6.33 -8.50 14.34
CA ALA A 24 -5.73 -9.80 14.05
C ALA A 24 -5.79 -10.14 12.56
N GLU A 25 -6.82 -9.64 11.86
CA GLU A 25 -7.04 -9.85 10.43
C GLU A 25 -7.77 -8.68 9.79
N GLN A 26 -7.60 -8.51 8.49
CA GLN A 26 -8.39 -7.60 7.68
C GLN A 26 -9.61 -8.34 7.14
N LYS A 27 -10.79 -7.71 7.24
CA LYS A 27 -12.05 -8.28 6.78
C LYS A 27 -12.71 -7.37 5.77
N LEU A 28 -13.48 -7.96 4.85
CA LEU A 28 -14.34 -7.22 3.96
C LEU A 28 -15.77 -7.19 4.49
N TRP A 29 -16.39 -6.04 4.40
CA TRP A 29 -17.82 -5.93 4.56
C TRP A 29 -18.54 -6.33 3.26
N ASN A 30 -19.27 -7.43 3.30
CA ASN A 30 -20.19 -7.82 2.23
C ASN A 30 -21.43 -6.95 2.33
N SER A 31 -21.36 -5.76 1.75
CA SER A 31 -22.44 -4.80 1.75
C SER A 31 -23.48 -5.10 0.65
N PRO A 32 -24.68 -4.50 0.71
CA PRO A 32 -25.64 -4.57 -0.41
C PRO A 32 -25.12 -3.96 -1.72
N TRP A 33 -24.05 -3.15 -1.65
CA TRP A 33 -23.46 -2.43 -2.80
C TRP A 33 -22.15 -3.06 -3.30
N GLY A 34 -21.73 -4.19 -2.73
CA GLY A 34 -20.50 -4.88 -3.07
C GLY A 34 -19.56 -5.09 -1.87
N LYS A 35 -18.38 -5.59 -2.14
CA LYS A 35 -17.35 -5.86 -1.12
C LYS A 35 -16.56 -4.61 -0.79
N ILE A 36 -16.75 -4.10 0.42
CA ILE A 36 -16.12 -2.86 0.88
C ILE A 36 -15.04 -3.17 1.92
N GLY A 37 -13.83 -2.69 1.68
CA GLY A 37 -12.74 -2.69 2.65
C GLY A 37 -12.83 -1.49 3.59
N LEU A 38 -12.51 -1.68 4.86
CA LEU A 38 -12.35 -0.60 5.82
C LEU A 38 -10.88 -0.49 6.24
N CYS A 39 -10.30 0.69 6.03
CA CYS A 39 -8.96 1.06 6.51
C CYS A 39 -9.08 2.19 7.52
N VAL A 40 -8.62 1.99 8.75
CA VAL A 40 -8.74 3.03 9.78
C VAL A 40 -7.53 3.96 9.72
N CYS A 41 -7.75 5.21 9.26
CA CYS A 41 -6.76 6.28 9.29
C CYS A 41 -5.45 5.91 8.54
N TYR A 42 -4.37 5.74 9.27
CA TYR A 42 -3.04 5.47 8.74
C TYR A 42 -2.91 4.08 8.07
N ASP A 43 -3.84 3.15 8.33
CA ASP A 43 -3.87 1.83 7.68
C ASP A 43 -3.85 1.94 6.15
N LEU A 44 -4.49 2.97 5.59
CA LEU A 44 -4.49 3.22 4.14
C LEU A 44 -3.08 3.46 3.57
N SER A 45 -2.13 3.89 4.39
CA SER A 45 -0.74 4.11 3.99
C SER A 45 0.05 2.81 3.87
N TYR A 46 -0.37 1.75 4.56
CA TYR A 46 0.34 0.47 4.59
C TYR A 46 -0.17 -0.48 3.51
N THR A 47 0.73 -0.83 2.59
CA THR A 47 0.41 -1.76 1.49
C THR A 47 0.01 -3.14 1.99
N CYS A 48 0.57 -3.62 3.09
CA CYS A 48 0.19 -4.92 3.66
C CYS A 48 -1.30 -4.98 4.04
N VAL A 49 -1.88 -3.87 4.52
CA VAL A 49 -3.30 -3.77 4.86
C VAL A 49 -4.16 -3.69 3.60
N THR A 50 -3.82 -2.77 2.70
CA THR A 50 -4.62 -2.54 1.48
C THR A 50 -4.49 -3.67 0.47
N ASP A 51 -3.31 -4.28 0.32
CA ASP A 51 -3.09 -5.47 -0.52
C ASP A 51 -3.96 -6.64 -0.06
N GLU A 52 -4.10 -6.83 1.28
CA GLU A 52 -4.93 -7.91 1.82
C GLU A 52 -6.42 -7.71 1.51
N LEU A 53 -6.93 -6.49 1.65
CA LEU A 53 -8.31 -6.18 1.25
C LEU A 53 -8.55 -6.45 -0.24
N VAL A 54 -7.58 -6.08 -1.09
CA VAL A 54 -7.67 -6.31 -2.53
C VAL A 54 -7.58 -7.81 -2.87
N ARG A 55 -6.73 -8.59 -2.20
CA ARG A 55 -6.68 -10.06 -2.36
C ARG A 55 -8.02 -10.72 -2.03
N GLN A 56 -8.70 -10.24 -0.98
CA GLN A 56 -10.04 -10.73 -0.61
C GLN A 56 -11.12 -10.27 -1.60
N GLY A 57 -10.79 -9.37 -2.52
CA GLY A 57 -11.68 -8.92 -3.60
C GLY A 57 -12.44 -7.65 -3.26
N ALA A 58 -11.83 -6.70 -2.57
CA ALA A 58 -12.40 -5.37 -2.34
C ALA A 58 -12.75 -4.69 -3.67
N GLU A 59 -13.92 -4.07 -3.70
CA GLU A 59 -14.46 -3.30 -4.82
C GLU A 59 -14.40 -1.79 -4.55
N ALA A 60 -14.33 -1.41 -3.28
CA ALA A 60 -14.12 -0.05 -2.79
C ALA A 60 -13.45 -0.08 -1.43
N ILE A 61 -12.85 1.03 -1.03
CA ILE A 61 -12.32 1.22 0.32
C ILE A 61 -12.96 2.46 0.95
N ILE A 62 -13.41 2.32 2.20
CA ILE A 62 -13.79 3.45 3.06
C ILE A 62 -12.69 3.60 4.13
N ALA A 63 -12.17 4.82 4.26
CA ALA A 63 -11.08 5.12 5.19
C ALA A 63 -11.50 6.21 6.20
N PRO A 64 -12.18 5.83 7.29
CA PRO A 64 -12.42 6.75 8.38
C PRO A 64 -11.08 7.18 8.98
N THR A 65 -10.90 8.50 9.12
CA THR A 65 -9.61 9.10 9.45
C THR A 65 -9.79 10.21 10.48
N MET A 66 -8.82 10.35 11.36
CA MET A 66 -8.68 11.51 12.24
C MET A 66 -7.27 12.06 12.09
N ASP A 67 -7.15 13.22 11.46
CA ASP A 67 -5.90 13.99 11.44
C ASP A 67 -5.90 14.96 12.62
N GLN A 68 -4.76 15.16 13.28
CA GLN A 68 -4.71 16.12 14.38
C GLN A 68 -4.86 17.55 13.85
N GLN A 69 -5.72 18.33 14.46
CA GLN A 69 -5.94 19.72 14.06
C GLN A 69 -4.67 20.59 14.16
N THR A 70 -3.76 20.23 15.06
CA THR A 70 -2.48 20.92 15.26
C THR A 70 -1.46 20.66 14.16
N TRP A 71 -1.71 19.71 13.28
CA TRP A 71 -0.86 19.50 12.12
C TRP A 71 -0.93 20.68 11.18
N GLY A 72 0.21 21.08 10.64
CA GLY A 72 0.25 22.11 9.61
C GLY A 72 -0.44 21.67 8.31
N GLY A 73 -0.96 22.61 7.53
CA GLY A 73 -1.68 22.32 6.29
C GLY A 73 -0.90 21.45 5.27
N ARG A 74 0.44 21.48 5.34
CA ARG A 74 1.29 20.57 4.54
C ARG A 74 1.06 19.10 4.92
N GLN A 75 0.99 18.79 6.21
CA GLN A 75 0.81 17.42 6.70
C GLN A 75 -0.57 16.88 6.30
N HIS A 76 -1.62 17.68 6.46
CA HIS A 76 -2.96 17.30 6.00
C HIS A 76 -3.00 16.99 4.50
N ARG A 77 -2.34 17.82 3.67
CA ARG A 77 -2.25 17.57 2.21
C ARG A 77 -1.44 16.32 1.87
N LEU A 78 -0.34 16.05 2.59
CA LEU A 78 0.46 14.85 2.36
C LEU A 78 -0.34 13.58 2.70
N HIS A 79 -1.04 13.60 3.85
CA HIS A 79 -1.85 12.44 4.26
C HIS A 79 -3.06 12.25 3.32
N ALA A 80 -3.66 13.31 2.83
CA ALA A 80 -4.75 13.23 1.87
C ALA A 80 -4.33 12.63 0.50
N ARG A 81 -3.05 12.76 0.10
CA ARG A 81 -2.54 12.19 -1.16
C ARG A 81 -2.51 10.67 -1.20
N VAL A 82 -2.58 10.01 -0.05
CA VAL A 82 -2.57 8.54 0.01
C VAL A 82 -3.78 7.93 -0.68
N ALA A 83 -4.97 8.51 -0.51
CA ALA A 83 -6.19 7.97 -1.11
C ALA A 83 -6.15 7.96 -2.66
N PRO A 84 -5.80 9.06 -3.36
CA PRO A 84 -5.60 9.04 -4.81
C PRO A 84 -4.58 8.01 -5.30
N VAL A 85 -3.45 7.89 -4.61
CA VAL A 85 -2.41 6.92 -4.99
C VAL A 85 -2.93 5.50 -4.86
N ARG A 86 -3.56 5.15 -3.75
CA ARG A 86 -4.11 3.81 -3.54
C ARG A 86 -5.26 3.48 -4.50
N ALA A 87 -6.13 4.46 -4.78
CA ALA A 87 -7.22 4.26 -5.74
C ALA A 87 -6.69 3.93 -7.14
N ALA A 88 -5.71 4.67 -7.63
CA ALA A 88 -5.06 4.41 -8.91
C ALA A 88 -4.26 3.10 -8.93
N GLU A 89 -3.57 2.78 -7.83
CA GLU A 89 -2.74 1.59 -7.68
C GLU A 89 -3.58 0.30 -7.79
N TYR A 90 -4.74 0.26 -7.16
CA TYR A 90 -5.60 -0.92 -7.13
C TYR A 90 -6.76 -0.90 -8.13
N GLY A 91 -7.00 0.24 -8.79
CA GLY A 91 -8.10 0.42 -9.73
C GLY A 91 -9.47 0.39 -9.08
N ILE A 92 -9.61 0.77 -7.80
CA ILE A 92 -10.86 0.83 -7.04
C ILE A 92 -11.07 2.21 -6.41
N PRO A 93 -12.33 2.66 -6.26
CA PRO A 93 -12.63 3.93 -5.63
C PRO A 93 -12.35 3.89 -4.13
N ILE A 94 -11.96 5.06 -3.59
CA ILE A 94 -11.70 5.25 -2.16
C ILE A 94 -12.49 6.44 -1.64
N PHE A 95 -13.19 6.24 -0.54
CA PHE A 95 -13.84 7.31 0.19
C PHE A 95 -13.13 7.53 1.53
N ARG A 96 -12.34 8.60 1.60
CA ARG A 96 -11.64 9.03 2.81
C ARG A 96 -12.51 10.02 3.57
N LEU A 97 -12.93 9.64 4.76
CA LEU A 97 -13.76 10.41 5.68
C LEU A 97 -12.88 10.93 6.81
N CYS A 98 -12.64 12.21 6.88
CA CYS A 98 -11.76 12.80 7.88
C CYS A 98 -12.54 13.71 8.83
N SER A 99 -12.47 13.44 10.13
CA SER A 99 -13.13 14.26 11.15
C SER A 99 -12.48 15.63 11.33
N SER A 100 -11.16 15.73 11.14
CA SER A 100 -10.37 16.93 11.34
C SER A 100 -9.24 17.09 10.32
N GLY A 101 -9.51 16.76 9.08
CA GLY A 101 -8.58 16.87 7.96
C GLY A 101 -9.33 16.95 6.64
N ILE A 102 -8.66 16.59 5.53
CA ILE A 102 -9.24 16.67 4.20
C ILE A 102 -10.02 15.39 3.90
N SER A 103 -11.34 15.48 3.75
CA SER A 103 -12.15 14.38 3.25
C SER A 103 -12.18 14.37 1.72
N GLN A 104 -12.23 13.19 1.12
CA GLN A 104 -12.16 13.02 -0.33
C GLN A 104 -12.97 11.82 -0.79
N ALA A 105 -13.66 11.99 -1.93
CA ALA A 105 -14.13 10.89 -2.75
C ALA A 105 -13.21 10.78 -3.97
N VAL A 106 -12.62 9.62 -4.18
CA VAL A 106 -11.61 9.38 -5.21
C VAL A 106 -12.08 8.25 -6.11
N ASP A 107 -12.03 8.45 -7.41
CA ASP A 107 -12.38 7.43 -8.38
C ASP A 107 -11.29 6.36 -8.54
N LYS A 108 -11.58 5.30 -9.27
CA LYS A 108 -10.64 4.18 -9.53
C LYS A 108 -9.37 4.57 -10.31
N HIS A 109 -9.31 5.76 -10.88
CA HIS A 109 -8.16 6.28 -11.61
C HIS A 109 -7.30 7.22 -10.75
N GLY A 110 -7.70 7.45 -9.49
CA GLY A 110 -7.03 8.36 -8.58
C GLY A 110 -7.46 9.83 -8.73
N ASN A 111 -8.52 10.12 -9.49
CA ASN A 111 -9.04 11.48 -9.57
C ASN A 111 -9.89 11.80 -8.33
N VAL A 112 -9.62 12.93 -7.70
CA VAL A 112 -10.44 13.46 -6.61
C VAL A 112 -11.69 14.09 -7.22
N ILE A 113 -12.85 13.42 -7.07
CA ILE A 113 -14.12 13.86 -7.65
C ILE A 113 -14.91 14.78 -6.70
N ALA A 114 -14.66 14.67 -5.40
CA ALA A 114 -15.22 15.58 -4.41
C ALA A 114 -14.29 15.69 -3.20
N THR A 115 -14.25 16.85 -2.57
CA THR A 115 -13.38 17.11 -1.41
C THR A 115 -14.03 18.07 -0.42
N ALA A 116 -13.82 17.82 0.87
CA ALA A 116 -14.06 18.77 1.94
C ALA A 116 -12.69 19.19 2.50
N PRO A 117 -12.31 20.47 2.38
CA PRO A 117 -10.97 20.95 2.71
C PRO A 117 -10.73 21.08 4.21
N PHE A 118 -9.48 21.20 4.60
CA PHE A 118 -9.05 21.60 5.93
C PHE A 118 -8.13 22.84 5.81
N PRO A 119 -8.26 23.86 6.67
CA PRO A 119 -9.30 24.01 7.68
C PRO A 119 -10.68 24.28 7.07
N GLY A 120 -11.74 23.93 7.83
CA GLY A 120 -13.12 24.13 7.42
C GLY A 120 -14.07 24.07 8.62
N GLN A 121 -15.30 24.52 8.43
CA GLN A 121 -16.35 24.52 9.47
C GLN A 121 -17.15 23.20 9.51
N GLY A 122 -16.62 22.15 8.88
CA GLY A 122 -17.37 20.93 8.59
C GLY A 122 -18.13 21.05 7.27
N ALA A 123 -18.25 19.95 6.57
CA ALA A 123 -18.94 19.89 5.30
C ALA A 123 -19.62 18.52 5.13
N MET A 124 -20.77 18.51 4.47
CA MET A 124 -21.35 17.29 3.94
C MET A 124 -20.70 17.03 2.58
N LEU A 125 -20.13 15.84 2.43
CA LEU A 125 -19.55 15.39 1.17
C LEU A 125 -20.41 14.27 0.59
N GLU A 126 -21.00 14.54 -0.56
CA GLU A 126 -21.75 13.56 -1.32
C GLU A 126 -21.03 13.26 -2.62
N ALA A 127 -20.89 11.97 -2.93
CA ALA A 127 -20.29 11.54 -4.18
C ALA A 127 -20.80 10.14 -4.56
N THR A 128 -20.97 9.91 -5.84
CA THR A 128 -21.25 8.58 -6.37
C THR A 128 -19.94 7.93 -6.79
N LEU A 129 -19.58 6.84 -6.12
CA LEU A 129 -18.42 6.02 -6.46
C LEU A 129 -18.89 4.85 -7.32
N LEU A 130 -18.46 4.85 -8.58
CA LEU A 130 -18.71 3.74 -9.48
C LEU A 130 -17.63 2.67 -9.27
N SER A 131 -18.03 1.54 -8.70
CA SER A 131 -17.16 0.37 -8.56
C SER A 131 -17.60 -0.74 -9.50
N PRO A 132 -17.01 -0.84 -10.70
CA PRO A 132 -17.44 -1.83 -11.66
C PRO A 132 -16.79 -3.21 -11.48
N ARG A 133 -15.72 -3.33 -10.70
CA ARG A 133 -14.91 -4.57 -10.60
C ARG A 133 -14.10 -4.61 -9.30
N ARG A 134 -13.65 -5.82 -8.96
CA ARG A 134 -12.66 -6.06 -7.90
C ARG A 134 -11.35 -5.33 -8.21
N GLY A 135 -10.68 -4.88 -7.18
CA GLY A 135 -9.33 -4.36 -7.28
C GLY A 135 -8.33 -5.40 -7.77
N SER A 136 -7.22 -4.93 -8.29
CA SER A 136 -6.10 -5.76 -8.72
C SER A 136 -4.82 -5.34 -8.00
N LEU A 137 -3.98 -6.31 -7.66
CA LEU A 137 -2.65 -6.00 -7.12
C LEU A 137 -1.76 -5.45 -8.23
N PRO A 138 -0.93 -4.44 -7.93
CA PRO A 138 0.06 -3.92 -8.86
C PRO A 138 1.09 -4.99 -9.25
N LEU A 139 1.61 -4.90 -10.48
CA LEU A 139 2.59 -5.85 -11.01
C LEU A 139 3.89 -5.90 -10.21
N ASP A 140 4.28 -4.82 -9.56
CA ASP A 140 5.47 -4.76 -8.73
C ASP A 140 5.44 -5.78 -7.58
N ARG A 141 4.25 -6.08 -7.04
CA ARG A 141 4.07 -7.12 -6.01
C ARG A 141 4.42 -8.53 -6.52
N LEU A 142 4.22 -8.78 -7.81
CA LEU A 142 4.54 -10.05 -8.45
C LEU A 142 6.00 -10.10 -8.92
N LEU A 143 6.52 -8.98 -9.41
CA LEU A 143 7.86 -8.91 -10.01
C LEU A 143 8.98 -8.72 -8.97
N ALA A 144 8.68 -8.23 -7.78
CA ALA A 144 9.68 -7.95 -6.76
C ALA A 144 10.57 -9.15 -6.43
N TRP A 145 9.96 -10.30 -6.16
CA TRP A 145 10.71 -11.52 -5.80
C TRP A 145 11.56 -12.08 -6.94
N PRO A 146 11.06 -12.23 -8.19
CA PRO A 146 11.90 -12.58 -9.34
C PRO A 146 13.07 -11.61 -9.54
N CYS A 147 12.85 -10.30 -9.44
CA CYS A 147 13.93 -9.32 -9.57
C CYS A 147 15.00 -9.47 -8.49
N VAL A 148 14.61 -9.69 -7.23
CA VAL A 148 15.55 -9.95 -6.13
C VAL A 148 16.32 -11.24 -6.38
N ALA A 149 15.66 -12.32 -6.78
CA ALA A 149 16.30 -13.60 -7.06
C ALA A 149 17.34 -13.47 -8.20
N ILE A 150 16.97 -12.80 -9.29
CA ILE A 150 17.90 -12.55 -10.43
C ILE A 150 19.08 -11.72 -9.96
N SER A 151 18.88 -10.67 -9.16
CA SER A 151 19.94 -9.83 -8.66
C SER A 151 20.94 -10.59 -7.78
N ILE A 152 20.44 -11.44 -6.88
CA ILE A 152 21.27 -12.31 -6.03
C ILE A 152 22.06 -13.30 -6.91
N PHE A 153 21.40 -13.92 -7.89
CA PHE A 153 22.05 -14.84 -8.81
C PHE A 153 23.18 -14.17 -9.59
N MET A 154 22.91 -13.00 -10.18
CA MET A 154 23.93 -12.24 -10.93
C MET A 154 25.12 -11.82 -10.05
N LEU A 155 24.84 -11.38 -8.82
CA LEU A 155 25.91 -11.04 -7.87
C LEU A 155 26.76 -12.27 -7.52
N GLY A 156 26.12 -13.38 -7.20
CA GLY A 156 26.81 -14.64 -6.91
C GLY A 156 27.66 -15.13 -8.09
N TRP A 157 27.10 -15.07 -9.30
CA TRP A 157 27.82 -15.38 -10.53
C TRP A 157 29.07 -14.50 -10.71
N HIS A 158 28.92 -13.20 -10.55
CA HIS A 158 30.03 -12.24 -10.69
C HIS A 158 31.14 -12.49 -9.66
N ILE A 159 30.78 -12.77 -8.41
CA ILE A 159 31.74 -13.15 -7.37
C ILE A 159 32.49 -14.44 -7.75
N ALA A 160 31.74 -15.47 -8.15
CA ALA A 160 32.33 -16.76 -8.54
C ALA A 160 33.28 -16.64 -9.75
N ASP A 161 32.89 -15.85 -10.75
CA ASP A 161 33.71 -15.60 -11.93
C ASP A 161 35.01 -14.83 -11.56
N SER A 162 34.89 -13.83 -10.71
CA SER A 162 36.02 -13.07 -10.18
C SER A 162 37.00 -13.99 -9.44
N TRP A 163 36.51 -14.95 -8.67
CA TRP A 163 37.35 -15.94 -7.96
C TRP A 163 38.03 -16.93 -8.92
N ARG A 164 37.29 -17.40 -9.93
CA ARG A 164 37.84 -18.28 -10.98
C ARG A 164 38.97 -17.61 -11.76
N THR A 165 38.77 -16.35 -12.11
CA THR A 165 39.78 -15.55 -12.85
C THR A 165 41.03 -15.29 -12.00
N ARG A 166 40.86 -14.99 -10.71
CA ARG A 166 41.99 -14.85 -9.78
C ARG A 166 42.79 -16.15 -9.62
N ARG A 167 42.08 -17.30 -9.47
CA ARG A 167 42.77 -18.62 -9.39
C ARG A 167 43.60 -18.95 -10.64
N LYS A 168 43.08 -18.67 -11.84
CA LYS A 168 43.82 -18.89 -13.09
C LYS A 168 45.09 -18.05 -13.17
N ARG A 169 45.10 -16.85 -12.61
CA ARG A 169 46.33 -15.97 -12.59
C ARG A 169 47.37 -16.42 -11.56
N LEU A 170 47.00 -17.19 -10.55
CA LEU A 170 47.88 -17.66 -9.49
C LEU A 170 48.54 -19.01 -9.77
N ILE A 171 48.13 -19.73 -10.83
CA ILE A 171 48.74 -20.98 -11.29
C ILE A 171 49.51 -20.63 -12.56
N PRO A 172 50.82 -20.36 -12.51
CA PRO A 172 51.63 -20.22 -13.72
C PRO A 172 51.70 -21.58 -14.42
N ASP A 173 51.51 -21.58 -15.75
CA ASP A 173 51.68 -22.74 -16.62
C ASP A 173 53.14 -23.22 -16.59
N ASN A 174 53.46 -24.08 -15.63
CA ASN A 174 54.78 -24.75 -15.55
C ASN A 174 54.92 -25.92 -16.53
N ALA A 175 54.28 -25.82 -17.68
CA ALA A 175 54.37 -26.86 -18.72
C ALA A 175 55.11 -26.37 -19.94
N ASN A 176 56.38 -25.90 -19.80
CA ASN A 176 57.32 -25.88 -20.91
C ASN A 176 58.74 -25.69 -20.36
N VAL A 177 59.25 -26.70 -19.65
CA VAL A 177 60.68 -26.91 -19.56
C VAL A 177 60.99 -28.13 -20.46
N SER A 178 61.22 -27.88 -21.73
CA SER A 178 61.80 -28.85 -22.63
C SER A 178 63.28 -29.00 -22.25
N VAL A 179 63.59 -30.19 -21.76
CA VAL A 179 64.99 -30.63 -21.59
C VAL A 179 65.57 -30.90 -22.99
N SER A 180 66.53 -30.17 -23.40
CA SER A 180 67.43 -30.45 -24.51
C SER A 180 68.76 -30.88 -23.95
#